data_0345bef25b42a665c3136619d3e81541
#
_entry.id   0345bef25b42a665c3136619d3e81541
#
_cell.length_a   1.000
_cell.length_b   1.000
_cell.length_c   1.000
_cell.angle_alpha   90.00
_cell.angle_beta   90.00
_cell.angle_gamma   90.00
#
_symmetry.space_group_name_H-M   'P 1'
#
loop_
_entity.id
_entity.type
_entity.pdbx_description
1 polymer ?
#
loop_
_entity_poly.entity_id
_entity_poly.type
_entity_poly.pdbx_seq_one_letter_code
_entity_poly.pdbx_strand_id
1 'polypeptide(L)'
;IWQSVRSQLAQHFRLHLVDLPGHGASPTPWIHGPDALKDMTEMIADSLPERSIICGWSLGGQIAMKLSLDMPERINKLILISTTPSFIQRKDWIWAMEADILESFIANLNRDCISTLNRFFTLQMQGEINTLLLLRRLRKYISKEGVPDWDGLQIGMKILLTTDLRRNIKNINHPVTLLHGKNDAIVPPDAAKWLHDNLQNSKLIMFSDCGHIPFLSHADQFLSSIFKATRI
;
A
#
# COMPACT_ATOMS: atom_id res chain seq x y z
N ILE A 1 1.55 -0.74 -11.45
CA ILE A 1 2.01 0.46 -10.75
C ILE A 1 3.55 0.53 -10.64
N TRP A 2 4.26 -0.60 -10.52
CA TRP A 2 5.71 -0.71 -10.29
C TRP A 2 6.62 -0.47 -11.50
N GLN A 3 6.09 -0.07 -12.65
CA GLN A 3 6.82 0.04 -13.94
C GLN A 3 8.06 0.95 -13.86
N SER A 4 8.02 2.01 -13.03
CA SER A 4 9.12 2.97 -12.87
C SER A 4 10.39 2.38 -12.26
N VAL A 5 10.27 1.31 -11.47
CA VAL A 5 11.36 0.70 -10.70
C VAL A 5 11.60 -0.78 -11.04
N ARG A 6 10.69 -1.39 -11.82
CA ARG A 6 10.70 -2.83 -12.11
C ARG A 6 12.00 -3.31 -12.73
N SER A 7 12.49 -2.60 -13.75
CA SER A 7 13.68 -3.03 -14.51
C SER A 7 14.95 -3.04 -13.66
N GLN A 8 15.12 -2.04 -12.81
CA GLN A 8 16.27 -1.93 -11.90
C GLN A 8 16.18 -2.98 -10.78
N LEU A 9 15.00 -3.18 -10.21
CA LEU A 9 14.80 -4.21 -9.20
C LEU A 9 15.04 -5.62 -9.76
N ALA A 10 14.61 -5.90 -11.00
CA ALA A 10 14.78 -7.19 -11.65
C ALA A 10 16.26 -7.57 -11.93
N GLN A 11 17.19 -6.62 -11.89
CA GLN A 11 18.62 -6.89 -12.00
C GLN A 11 19.19 -7.54 -10.72
N HIS A 12 18.50 -7.40 -9.58
CA HIS A 12 18.99 -7.85 -8.27
C HIS A 12 18.08 -8.87 -7.60
N PHE A 13 16.80 -8.95 -8.04
CA PHE A 13 15.80 -9.79 -7.40
C PHE A 13 14.99 -10.57 -8.43
N ARG A 14 14.55 -11.75 -8.06
CA ARG A 14 13.43 -12.42 -8.73
C ARG A 14 12.15 -11.75 -8.22
N LEU A 15 11.47 -11.02 -9.11
CA LEU A 15 10.28 -10.26 -8.78
C LEU A 15 9.01 -11.08 -8.99
N HIS A 16 8.16 -11.09 -7.98
CA HIS A 16 6.77 -11.54 -8.06
C HIS A 16 5.88 -10.31 -7.90
N LEU A 17 5.29 -9.85 -9.00
CA LEU A 17 4.37 -8.72 -9.02
C LEU A 17 2.95 -9.27 -8.84
N VAL A 18 2.36 -8.98 -7.71
CA VAL A 18 1.02 -9.47 -7.35
C VAL A 18 0.02 -8.36 -7.57
N ASP A 19 -0.93 -8.56 -8.45
CA ASP A 19 -2.14 -7.76 -8.50
C ASP A 19 -3.09 -8.27 -7.42
N LEU A 20 -3.61 -7.34 -6.62
CA LEU A 20 -4.59 -7.72 -5.59
C LEU A 20 -5.83 -8.34 -6.24
N PRO A 21 -6.47 -9.34 -5.61
CA PRO A 21 -7.72 -9.90 -6.11
C PRO A 21 -8.74 -8.83 -6.51
N GLY A 22 -9.31 -8.95 -7.71
CA GLY A 22 -10.16 -7.94 -8.34
C GLY A 22 -9.44 -6.73 -8.95
N HIS A 23 -8.10 -6.76 -9.05
CA HIS A 23 -7.31 -5.69 -9.66
C HIS A 23 -6.39 -6.25 -10.76
N GLY A 24 -6.13 -5.42 -11.78
CA GLY A 24 -5.25 -5.80 -12.88
C GLY A 24 -5.69 -7.09 -13.57
N ALA A 25 -4.80 -8.08 -13.65
CA ALA A 25 -5.08 -9.40 -14.23
C ALA A 25 -5.63 -10.42 -13.19
N SER A 26 -5.71 -10.05 -11.91
CA SER A 26 -6.18 -10.95 -10.85
C SER A 26 -7.71 -11.01 -10.83
N PRO A 27 -8.31 -12.22 -10.88
CA PRO A 27 -9.76 -12.37 -10.86
C PRO A 27 -10.34 -11.85 -9.55
N THR A 28 -11.61 -11.41 -9.62
CA THR A 28 -12.33 -10.95 -8.44
C THR A 28 -12.63 -12.14 -7.53
N PRO A 29 -12.27 -12.05 -6.25
CA PRO A 29 -12.52 -13.14 -5.32
C PRO A 29 -13.98 -13.15 -4.87
N TRP A 30 -14.45 -14.32 -4.55
CA TRP A 30 -15.71 -14.50 -3.85
C TRP A 30 -15.48 -14.34 -2.34
N ILE A 31 -15.32 -13.09 -1.87
CA ILE A 31 -15.10 -12.77 -0.45
C ILE A 31 -16.42 -12.33 0.17
N HIS A 32 -17.04 -13.19 0.95
CA HIS A 32 -18.26 -12.89 1.72
C HIS A 32 -18.07 -12.99 3.23
N GLY A 33 -16.83 -13.34 3.67
CA GLY A 33 -16.52 -13.47 5.09
C GLY A 33 -16.55 -12.12 5.84
N PRO A 34 -16.64 -12.16 7.17
CA PRO A 34 -16.59 -10.97 8.00
C PRO A 34 -15.19 -10.32 7.99
N ASP A 35 -14.13 -11.08 7.76
CA ASP A 35 -12.73 -10.64 7.74
C ASP A 35 -12.13 -10.65 6.32
N ALA A 36 -12.50 -9.63 5.54
CA ALA A 36 -12.02 -9.48 4.17
C ALA A 36 -10.48 -9.35 4.07
N LEU A 37 -9.83 -8.80 5.10
CA LEU A 37 -8.36 -8.70 5.13
C LEU A 37 -7.74 -10.10 5.24
N LYS A 38 -8.26 -10.96 6.11
CA LYS A 38 -7.78 -12.32 6.26
C LYS A 38 -7.94 -13.11 4.96
N ASP A 39 -9.15 -13.12 4.40
CA ASP A 39 -9.44 -13.85 3.16
C ASP A 39 -8.51 -13.38 2.01
N MET A 40 -8.34 -12.07 1.84
CA MET A 40 -7.44 -11.49 0.85
C MET A 40 -5.97 -11.91 1.09
N THR A 41 -5.54 -11.94 2.34
CA THR A 41 -4.17 -12.32 2.73
C THR A 41 -3.88 -13.78 2.41
N GLU A 42 -4.81 -14.69 2.70
CA GLU A 42 -4.70 -16.11 2.39
C GLU A 42 -4.59 -16.35 0.87
N MET A 43 -5.44 -15.71 0.08
CA MET A 43 -5.39 -15.81 -1.39
C MET A 43 -4.05 -15.34 -1.97
N ILE A 44 -3.49 -14.25 -1.43
CA ILE A 44 -2.20 -13.73 -1.87
C ILE A 44 -1.07 -14.68 -1.45
N ALA A 45 -1.14 -15.26 -0.25
CA ALA A 45 -0.14 -16.21 0.25
C ALA A 45 0.05 -17.40 -0.69
N ASP A 46 -1.04 -17.91 -1.29
CA ASP A 46 -0.96 -19.04 -2.24
C ASP A 46 -0.18 -18.70 -3.51
N SER A 47 -0.11 -17.44 -3.89
CA SER A 47 0.64 -16.95 -5.06
C SER A 47 2.12 -16.63 -4.77
N LEU A 48 2.53 -16.60 -3.50
CA LEU A 48 3.88 -16.21 -3.11
C LEU A 48 4.83 -17.40 -3.02
N PRO A 49 6.13 -17.18 -3.26
CA PRO A 49 7.17 -18.18 -2.93
C PRO A 49 7.15 -18.58 -1.45
N GLU A 50 7.77 -19.70 -1.15
CA GLU A 50 7.84 -20.25 0.22
C GLU A 50 8.38 -19.23 1.24
N ARG A 51 9.39 -18.45 0.85
CA ARG A 51 9.94 -17.35 1.68
C ARG A 51 10.28 -16.16 0.82
N SER A 52 9.86 -14.97 1.25
CA SER A 52 9.99 -13.75 0.44
C SER A 52 10.29 -12.50 1.27
N ILE A 53 10.86 -11.49 0.60
CA ILE A 53 10.80 -10.11 1.05
C ILE A 53 9.50 -9.54 0.50
N ILE A 54 8.60 -9.13 1.38
CA ILE A 54 7.30 -8.58 0.96
C ILE A 54 7.37 -7.06 0.94
N CYS A 55 7.02 -6.51 -0.21
CA CYS A 55 6.93 -5.07 -0.45
C CYS A 55 5.47 -4.68 -0.64
N GLY A 56 4.88 -3.98 0.33
CA GLY A 56 3.47 -3.58 0.32
C GLY A 56 3.31 -2.06 0.31
N TRP A 57 2.55 -1.55 -0.65
CA TRP A 57 2.19 -0.14 -0.75
C TRP A 57 0.73 0.09 -0.35
N SER A 58 0.47 1.09 0.50
CA SER A 58 -0.87 1.50 0.92
C SER A 58 -1.68 0.31 1.47
N LEU A 59 -2.82 -0.06 0.86
CA LEU A 59 -3.59 -1.26 1.18
C LEU A 59 -2.73 -2.54 1.15
N GLY A 60 -1.84 -2.67 0.15
CA GLY A 60 -0.88 -3.79 0.08
C GLY A 60 0.05 -3.86 1.29
N GLY A 61 0.30 -2.74 1.97
CA GLY A 61 1.04 -2.71 3.23
C GLY A 61 0.25 -3.28 4.41
N GLN A 62 -1.06 -3.05 4.48
CA GLN A 62 -1.92 -3.71 5.50
C GLN A 62 -1.96 -5.22 5.30
N ILE A 63 -2.06 -5.67 4.04
CA ILE A 63 -2.00 -7.09 3.68
C ILE A 63 -0.63 -7.67 4.06
N ALA A 64 0.46 -6.96 3.76
CA ALA A 64 1.82 -7.40 4.12
C ALA A 64 2.01 -7.53 5.64
N MET A 65 1.46 -6.59 6.43
CA MET A 65 1.46 -6.68 7.90
C MET A 65 0.65 -7.88 8.38
N LYS A 66 -0.55 -8.09 7.84
CA LYS A 66 -1.40 -9.23 8.18
C LYS A 66 -0.73 -10.57 7.83
N LEU A 67 -0.14 -10.67 6.63
CA LEU A 67 0.63 -11.84 6.20
C LEU A 67 1.78 -12.15 7.17
N SER A 68 2.51 -11.13 7.62
CA SER A 68 3.61 -11.28 8.58
C SER A 68 3.14 -11.74 9.97
N LEU A 69 1.91 -11.41 10.35
CA LEU A 69 1.31 -11.84 11.61
C LEU A 69 0.79 -13.28 11.55
N ASP A 70 0.18 -13.66 10.43
CA ASP A 70 -0.49 -14.95 10.28
C ASP A 70 0.44 -16.07 9.81
N MET A 71 1.44 -15.73 8.98
CA MET A 71 2.38 -16.68 8.35
C MET A 71 3.83 -16.18 8.46
N PRO A 72 4.35 -15.97 9.66
CA PRO A 72 5.66 -15.37 9.87
C PRO A 72 6.80 -16.17 9.22
N GLU A 73 6.71 -17.47 9.12
CA GLU A 73 7.71 -18.35 8.48
C GLU A 73 7.89 -18.06 6.98
N ARG A 74 6.88 -17.46 6.32
CA ARG A 74 6.89 -17.10 4.91
C ARG A 74 7.65 -15.80 4.62
N ILE A 75 8.00 -15.04 5.66
CA ILE A 75 8.52 -13.68 5.54
C ILE A 75 9.99 -13.61 5.97
N ASN A 76 10.84 -13.07 5.09
CA ASN A 76 12.22 -12.74 5.46
C ASN A 76 12.33 -11.30 5.97
N LYS A 77 11.58 -10.38 5.34
CA LYS A 77 11.61 -8.94 5.62
C LYS A 77 10.36 -8.27 5.09
N LEU A 78 9.94 -7.18 5.72
CA LEU A 78 8.89 -6.30 5.23
C LEU A 78 9.46 -4.97 4.72
N ILE A 79 8.91 -4.50 3.61
CA ILE A 79 9.10 -3.14 3.10
C ILE A 79 7.71 -2.53 2.98
N LEU A 80 7.39 -1.61 3.86
CA LEU A 80 6.07 -0.99 3.97
C LEU A 80 6.15 0.44 3.42
N ILE A 81 5.35 0.73 2.39
CA ILE A 81 5.41 1.98 1.63
C ILE A 81 4.09 2.72 1.81
N SER A 82 4.13 3.96 2.33
CA SER A 82 2.97 4.85 2.44
C SER A 82 1.74 4.12 2.97
N THR A 83 1.89 3.42 4.09
CA THR A 83 0.84 2.58 4.68
C THR A 83 0.65 2.85 6.17
N THR A 84 -0.42 2.32 6.72
CA THR A 84 -0.88 2.55 8.10
C THR A 84 -1.50 1.27 8.67
N PRO A 85 -1.43 1.03 9.98
CA PRO A 85 -2.09 -0.12 10.61
C PRO A 85 -3.61 0.04 10.72
N SER A 86 -4.13 1.27 10.65
CA SER A 86 -5.55 1.60 10.59
C SER A 86 -5.74 2.81 9.69
N PHE A 87 -6.51 2.65 8.61
CA PHE A 87 -6.70 3.70 7.62
C PHE A 87 -7.73 4.74 8.05
N ILE A 88 -8.65 4.36 8.95
CA ILE A 88 -9.74 5.22 9.43
C ILE A 88 -9.43 5.72 10.83
N GLN A 89 -9.75 7.00 11.07
CA GLN A 89 -9.67 7.62 12.39
C GLN A 89 -10.55 6.88 13.39
N ARG A 90 -10.02 6.80 14.62
CA ARG A 90 -10.71 6.24 15.78
C ARG A 90 -10.48 7.16 16.98
N LYS A 91 -11.23 7.00 18.05
CA LYS A 91 -11.13 7.85 19.26
C LYS A 91 -9.68 8.00 19.76
N ASP A 92 -8.88 6.95 19.64
CA ASP A 92 -7.48 6.86 20.06
C ASP A 92 -6.50 6.80 18.86
N TRP A 93 -6.95 7.17 17.65
CA TRP A 93 -6.17 7.15 16.43
C TRP A 93 -6.56 8.28 15.48
N ILE A 94 -5.84 9.40 15.57
CA ILE A 94 -6.11 10.61 14.78
C ILE A 94 -5.30 10.71 13.48
N TRP A 95 -4.24 9.92 13.34
CA TRP A 95 -3.33 9.95 12.17
C TRP A 95 -3.84 9.06 11.04
N ALA A 96 -5.07 9.32 10.62
CA ALA A 96 -5.78 8.53 9.63
C ALA A 96 -6.84 9.37 8.91
N MET A 97 -7.50 8.81 7.91
CA MET A 97 -8.60 9.45 7.19
C MET A 97 -9.90 9.37 8.01
N GLU A 98 -10.72 10.42 7.96
CA GLU A 98 -12.07 10.37 8.53
C GLU A 98 -12.94 9.35 7.76
N ALA A 99 -13.77 8.61 8.47
CA ALA A 99 -14.61 7.56 7.86
C ALA A 99 -15.55 8.13 6.80
N ASP A 100 -16.18 9.28 7.10
CA ASP A 100 -17.14 9.95 6.21
C ASP A 100 -16.50 10.35 4.86
N ILE A 101 -15.20 10.69 4.87
CA ILE A 101 -14.45 11.01 3.63
C ILE A 101 -14.33 9.76 2.75
N LEU A 102 -13.96 8.61 3.34
CA LEU A 102 -13.85 7.36 2.59
C LEU A 102 -15.22 6.84 2.14
N GLU A 103 -16.25 6.95 2.96
CA GLU A 103 -17.62 6.57 2.61
C GLU A 103 -18.16 7.45 1.47
N SER A 104 -17.91 8.76 1.52
CA SER A 104 -18.24 9.69 0.43
C SER A 104 -17.48 9.34 -0.87
N PHE A 105 -16.23 8.92 -0.75
CA PHE A 105 -15.44 8.46 -1.89
C PHE A 105 -16.07 7.21 -2.53
N ILE A 106 -16.48 6.22 -1.72
CA ILE A 106 -17.16 4.99 -2.18
C ILE A 106 -18.48 5.35 -2.88
N ALA A 107 -19.29 6.23 -2.31
CA ALA A 107 -20.55 6.68 -2.91
C ALA A 107 -20.31 7.39 -4.26
N ASN A 108 -19.26 8.20 -4.37
CA ASN A 108 -18.90 8.87 -5.61
C ASN A 108 -18.34 7.91 -6.67
N LEU A 109 -17.61 6.85 -6.28
CA LEU A 109 -17.20 5.79 -7.20
C LEU A 109 -18.39 5.11 -7.88
N ASN A 110 -19.49 4.89 -7.14
CA ASN A 110 -20.74 4.36 -7.67
C ASN A 110 -21.40 5.27 -8.72
N ARG A 111 -21.26 6.60 -8.56
CA ARG A 111 -21.92 7.59 -9.43
C ARG A 111 -21.08 7.92 -10.65
N ASP A 112 -19.78 8.11 -10.47
CA ASP A 112 -18.82 8.50 -11.51
C ASP A 112 -17.43 7.97 -11.14
N CYS A 113 -17.18 6.73 -11.52
CA CYS A 113 -15.94 6.01 -11.21
C CYS A 113 -14.71 6.73 -11.78
N ILE A 114 -14.78 7.17 -13.03
CA ILE A 114 -13.62 7.76 -13.73
C ILE A 114 -13.22 9.11 -13.10
N SER A 115 -14.17 10.02 -12.86
CA SER A 115 -13.85 11.30 -12.21
C SER A 115 -13.35 11.12 -10.79
N THR A 116 -13.95 10.18 -10.04
CA THR A 116 -13.57 9.89 -8.66
C THR A 116 -12.15 9.34 -8.59
N LEU A 117 -11.79 8.37 -9.45
CA LEU A 117 -10.44 7.86 -9.55
C LEU A 117 -9.43 8.95 -9.96
N ASN A 118 -9.79 9.84 -10.90
CA ASN A 118 -8.93 10.94 -11.29
C ASN A 118 -8.65 11.92 -10.14
N ARG A 119 -9.65 12.20 -9.30
CA ARG A 119 -9.48 13.01 -8.07
C ARG A 119 -8.57 12.30 -7.07
N PHE A 120 -8.76 11.01 -6.87
CA PHE A 120 -7.93 10.19 -5.99
C PHE A 120 -6.45 10.18 -6.44
N PHE A 121 -6.20 10.05 -7.74
CA PHE A 121 -4.82 10.14 -8.27
C PHE A 121 -4.21 11.52 -8.06
N THR A 122 -5.03 12.58 -8.18
CA THR A 122 -4.57 13.94 -7.89
C THR A 122 -4.19 14.09 -6.41
N LEU A 123 -4.98 13.52 -5.51
CA LEU A 123 -4.71 13.55 -4.08
C LEU A 123 -3.43 12.78 -3.72
N GLN A 124 -3.18 11.63 -4.36
CA GLN A 124 -1.93 10.86 -4.18
C GLN A 124 -0.67 11.64 -4.56
N MET A 125 -0.79 12.60 -5.49
CA MET A 125 0.30 13.45 -5.96
C MET A 125 0.36 14.80 -5.25
N GLN A 126 -0.46 15.03 -4.25
CA GLN A 126 -0.44 16.29 -3.51
C GLN A 126 0.92 16.47 -2.81
N GLY A 127 1.49 17.66 -2.93
CA GLY A 127 2.80 17.97 -2.34
C GLY A 127 4.02 17.50 -3.14
N GLU A 128 3.82 16.96 -4.35
CA GLU A 128 4.89 16.60 -5.28
C GLU A 128 5.32 17.81 -6.14
N ILE A 129 6.62 17.95 -6.42
CA ILE A 129 7.17 19.05 -7.23
C ILE A 129 6.66 18.98 -8.69
N ASN A 130 6.52 17.77 -9.25
CA ASN A 130 6.17 17.55 -10.66
C ASN A 130 4.79 16.89 -10.83
N THR A 131 3.80 17.34 -10.06
CA THR A 131 2.44 16.75 -10.00
C THR A 131 1.84 16.45 -11.38
N LEU A 132 1.88 17.38 -12.34
CA LEU A 132 1.26 17.18 -13.67
C LEU A 132 1.94 16.06 -14.48
N LEU A 133 3.27 15.97 -14.43
CA LEU A 133 4.02 14.92 -15.12
C LEU A 133 3.72 13.54 -14.52
N LEU A 134 3.69 13.47 -13.21
CA LEU A 134 3.39 12.23 -12.46
C LEU A 134 1.97 11.76 -12.72
N LEU A 135 0.99 12.67 -12.70
CA LEU A 135 -0.41 12.37 -13.05
C LEU A 135 -0.55 11.83 -14.48
N ARG A 136 0.17 12.41 -15.45
CA ARG A 136 0.18 11.89 -16.83
C ARG A 136 0.72 10.47 -16.90
N ARG A 137 1.81 10.19 -16.18
CA ARG A 137 2.39 8.82 -16.10
C ARG A 137 1.41 7.84 -15.46
N LEU A 138 0.83 8.20 -14.31
CA LEU A 138 -0.12 7.36 -13.59
C LEU A 138 -1.35 7.05 -14.44
N ARG A 139 -1.97 8.07 -15.06
CA ARG A 139 -3.12 7.89 -15.97
C ARG A 139 -2.81 6.97 -17.14
N LYS A 140 -1.60 7.08 -17.73
CA LYS A 140 -1.16 6.21 -18.82
C LYS A 140 -1.08 4.74 -18.39
N TYR A 141 -0.67 4.45 -17.16
CA TYR A 141 -0.66 3.08 -16.64
C TYR A 141 -2.09 2.54 -16.47
N ILE A 142 -2.96 3.34 -15.87
CA ILE A 142 -4.35 2.93 -15.60
C ILE A 142 -5.16 2.77 -16.88
N SER A 143 -5.01 3.67 -17.87
CA SER A 143 -5.72 3.55 -19.14
C SER A 143 -5.38 2.28 -19.93
N LYS A 144 -4.25 1.65 -19.66
CA LYS A 144 -3.85 0.38 -20.28
C LYS A 144 -4.47 -0.84 -19.61
N GLU A 145 -4.65 -0.78 -18.29
CA GLU A 145 -5.12 -1.90 -17.48
C GLU A 145 -6.65 -1.97 -17.36
N GLY A 146 -7.34 -0.92 -17.84
CA GLY A 146 -8.80 -0.81 -17.71
C GLY A 146 -9.26 -0.28 -16.35
N VAL A 147 -10.57 -0.22 -16.17
CA VAL A 147 -11.19 0.14 -14.88
C VAL A 147 -11.11 -1.10 -13.98
N PRO A 148 -10.70 -0.95 -12.71
CA PRO A 148 -10.72 -2.07 -11.76
C PRO A 148 -12.12 -2.68 -11.65
N ASP A 149 -12.17 -3.98 -11.37
CA ASP A 149 -13.44 -4.65 -11.11
C ASP A 149 -14.12 -4.02 -9.88
N TRP A 150 -15.44 -3.82 -9.99
CA TRP A 150 -16.21 -3.13 -8.97
C TRP A 150 -16.19 -3.86 -7.62
N ASP A 151 -16.35 -5.16 -7.63
CA ASP A 151 -16.38 -5.98 -6.42
C ASP A 151 -14.98 -5.99 -5.76
N GLY A 152 -13.91 -6.03 -6.56
CA GLY A 152 -12.55 -5.89 -6.09
C GLY A 152 -12.31 -4.55 -5.38
N LEU A 153 -12.80 -3.44 -5.97
CA LEU A 153 -12.73 -2.11 -5.33
C LEU A 153 -13.51 -2.09 -4.01
N GLN A 154 -14.72 -2.62 -3.97
CA GLN A 154 -15.54 -2.68 -2.75
C GLN A 154 -14.85 -3.46 -1.64
N ILE A 155 -14.25 -4.61 -1.96
CA ILE A 155 -13.49 -5.41 -0.99
C ILE A 155 -12.31 -4.60 -0.44
N GLY A 156 -11.54 -3.94 -1.30
CA GLY A 156 -10.44 -3.07 -0.89
C GLY A 156 -10.89 -1.95 0.04
N MET A 157 -12.00 -1.27 -0.29
CA MET A 157 -12.59 -0.21 0.54
C MET A 157 -13.09 -0.75 1.89
N LYS A 158 -13.73 -1.93 1.91
CA LYS A 158 -14.14 -2.62 3.14
C LYS A 158 -12.94 -2.90 4.04
N ILE A 159 -11.83 -3.38 3.49
CA ILE A 159 -10.60 -3.61 4.24
C ILE A 159 -10.11 -2.30 4.86
N LEU A 160 -10.03 -1.21 4.09
CA LEU A 160 -9.60 0.10 4.59
C LEU A 160 -10.50 0.63 5.71
N LEU A 161 -11.83 0.46 5.61
CA LEU A 161 -12.81 0.89 6.62
C LEU A 161 -12.71 0.09 7.92
N THR A 162 -12.47 -1.21 7.85
CA THR A 162 -12.64 -2.11 9.00
C THR A 162 -11.34 -2.48 9.69
N THR A 163 -10.21 -2.47 8.97
CA THR A 163 -8.93 -2.95 9.48
C THR A 163 -8.36 -2.07 10.59
N ASP A 164 -7.97 -2.73 11.68
CA ASP A 164 -7.16 -2.14 12.74
C ASP A 164 -6.13 -3.14 13.27
N LEU A 165 -4.89 -3.00 12.83
CA LEU A 165 -3.76 -3.86 13.21
C LEU A 165 -2.93 -3.27 14.36
N ARG A 166 -3.27 -2.12 14.91
CA ARG A 166 -2.44 -1.39 15.90
C ARG A 166 -2.08 -2.25 17.10
N ARG A 167 -3.01 -3.06 17.59
CA ARG A 167 -2.77 -3.93 18.75
C ARG A 167 -1.82 -5.09 18.43
N ASN A 168 -1.70 -5.46 17.15
CA ASN A 168 -0.96 -6.62 16.69
C ASN A 168 0.46 -6.27 16.22
N ILE A 169 0.74 -5.00 15.86
CA ILE A 169 2.01 -4.56 15.24
C ILE A 169 3.24 -5.00 16.06
N LYS A 170 3.17 -4.96 17.37
CA LYS A 170 4.25 -5.40 18.26
C LYS A 170 4.65 -6.87 18.10
N ASN A 171 3.80 -7.69 17.50
CA ASN A 171 4.05 -9.12 17.25
C ASN A 171 4.77 -9.37 15.91
N ILE A 172 5.02 -8.33 15.12
CA ILE A 172 5.83 -8.41 13.90
C ILE A 172 7.31 -8.43 14.32
N ASN A 173 7.94 -9.58 14.21
CA ASN A 173 9.34 -9.79 14.64
C ASN A 173 10.35 -9.64 13.49
N HIS A 174 9.88 -9.52 12.25
CA HIS A 174 10.73 -9.39 11.07
C HIS A 174 11.38 -8.00 11.01
N PRO A 175 12.55 -7.88 10.36
CA PRO A 175 13.07 -6.56 10.00
C PRO A 175 12.09 -5.83 9.08
N VAL A 176 11.70 -4.61 9.45
CA VAL A 176 10.78 -3.76 8.69
C VAL A 176 11.49 -2.51 8.21
N THR A 177 11.31 -2.17 6.94
CA THR A 177 11.70 -0.84 6.41
C THR A 177 10.45 -0.09 6.01
N LEU A 178 10.25 1.07 6.63
CA LEU A 178 9.15 1.99 6.35
C LEU A 178 9.65 3.06 5.38
N LEU A 179 8.96 3.23 4.26
CA LEU A 179 9.23 4.24 3.23
C LEU A 179 8.02 5.15 3.10
N HIS A 180 8.14 6.45 3.41
CA HIS A 180 6.99 7.33 3.48
C HIS A 180 7.27 8.74 2.98
N GLY A 181 6.34 9.33 2.25
CA GLY A 181 6.42 10.72 1.81
C GLY A 181 6.07 11.70 2.94
N LYS A 182 6.82 12.78 3.10
CA LYS A 182 6.52 13.80 4.13
C LYS A 182 5.23 14.57 3.85
N ASN A 183 4.81 14.63 2.59
CA ASN A 183 3.62 15.36 2.14
C ASN A 183 2.47 14.40 1.77
N ASP A 184 2.50 13.16 2.26
CA ASP A 184 1.44 12.18 1.99
C ASP A 184 0.11 12.66 2.58
N ALA A 185 -0.83 12.99 1.69
CA ALA A 185 -2.16 13.49 2.05
C ALA A 185 -3.20 12.37 2.23
N ILE A 186 -2.84 11.13 1.87
CA ILE A 186 -3.70 9.94 2.01
C ILE A 186 -3.45 9.26 3.35
N VAL A 187 -2.17 9.02 3.66
CA VAL A 187 -1.73 8.43 4.93
C VAL A 187 -0.82 9.44 5.61
N PRO A 188 -1.26 10.09 6.69
CA PRO A 188 -0.45 11.08 7.39
C PRO A 188 0.92 10.52 7.80
N PRO A 189 2.02 11.29 7.65
CA PRO A 189 3.38 10.84 7.99
C PRO A 189 3.54 10.41 9.45
N ASP A 190 2.70 10.93 10.35
CA ASP A 190 2.71 10.56 11.77
C ASP A 190 2.23 9.10 11.99
N ALA A 191 1.43 8.54 11.08
CA ALA A 191 1.11 7.11 11.11
C ALA A 191 2.35 6.23 10.87
N ALA A 192 3.25 6.65 9.97
CA ALA A 192 4.50 5.94 9.73
C ALA A 192 5.49 6.08 10.91
N LYS A 193 5.54 7.24 11.56
CA LYS A 193 6.32 7.43 12.79
C LYS A 193 5.80 6.54 13.89
N TRP A 194 4.49 6.51 14.10
CA TRP A 194 3.87 5.62 15.07
C TRP A 194 4.16 4.14 14.80
N LEU A 195 4.09 3.71 13.52
CA LEU A 195 4.50 2.36 13.14
C LEU A 195 5.95 2.08 13.53
N HIS A 196 6.85 3.02 13.26
CA HIS A 196 8.27 2.91 13.62
C HIS A 196 8.47 2.72 15.12
N ASP A 197 7.77 3.53 15.92
CA ASP A 197 7.89 3.54 17.37
C ASP A 197 7.29 2.27 18.04
N ASN A 198 6.36 1.58 17.34
CA ASN A 198 5.68 0.39 17.85
C ASN A 198 6.14 -0.94 17.25
N LEU A 199 6.98 -0.92 16.22
CA LEU A 199 7.63 -2.10 15.64
C LEU A 199 8.95 -2.38 16.35
N GLN A 200 9.22 -3.63 16.70
CA GLN A 200 10.42 -4.02 17.46
C GLN A 200 11.73 -3.80 16.68
N ASN A 201 11.71 -4.02 15.36
CA ASN A 201 12.87 -3.95 14.50
C ASN A 201 12.52 -3.22 13.20
N SER A 202 12.54 -1.91 13.25
CA SER A 202 12.16 -1.10 12.08
C SER A 202 13.14 0.01 11.77
N LYS A 203 13.11 0.45 10.52
CA LYS A 203 13.82 1.60 9.98
C LYS A 203 12.81 2.48 9.25
N LEU A 204 12.76 3.77 9.56
CA LEU A 204 11.91 4.74 8.88
C LEU A 204 12.75 5.63 7.97
N ILE A 205 12.37 5.72 6.70
CA ILE A 205 12.96 6.60 5.69
C ILE A 205 11.86 7.54 5.18
N MET A 206 12.01 8.82 5.45
CA MET A 206 11.08 9.87 5.01
C MET A 206 11.61 10.55 3.75
N PHE A 207 10.75 10.64 2.72
CA PHE A 207 11.05 11.35 1.47
C PHE A 207 10.55 12.79 1.57
N SER A 208 11.44 13.76 1.41
CA SER A 208 11.06 15.18 1.33
C SER A 208 10.37 15.45 -0.02
N ASP A 209 9.45 16.42 -0.04
CA ASP A 209 8.70 16.83 -1.24
C ASP A 209 8.03 15.67 -1.99
N CYS A 210 7.58 14.67 -1.25
CA CYS A 210 7.02 13.42 -1.74
C CYS A 210 5.65 13.17 -1.12
N GLY A 211 4.69 12.80 -1.95
CA GLY A 211 3.35 12.39 -1.57
C GLY A 211 3.24 10.88 -1.31
N HIS A 212 2.15 10.27 -1.80
CA HIS A 212 1.79 8.88 -1.50
C HIS A 212 2.54 7.83 -2.34
N ILE A 213 3.22 8.23 -3.44
CA ILE A 213 3.83 7.29 -4.41
C ILE A 213 5.33 7.54 -4.60
N PRO A 214 6.19 7.28 -3.58
CA PRO A 214 7.62 7.56 -3.64
C PRO A 214 8.35 6.79 -4.75
N PHE A 215 7.93 5.59 -5.11
CA PHE A 215 8.54 4.81 -6.20
C PHE A 215 8.27 5.39 -7.60
N LEU A 216 7.34 6.32 -7.73
CA LEU A 216 7.06 7.03 -8.98
C LEU A 216 7.74 8.40 -9.03
N SER A 217 7.69 9.15 -7.94
CA SER A 217 8.22 10.52 -7.86
C SER A 217 9.71 10.59 -7.52
N HIS A 218 10.19 9.67 -6.69
CA HIS A 218 11.55 9.62 -6.15
C HIS A 218 12.22 8.27 -6.42
N ALA A 219 12.11 7.78 -7.68
CA ALA A 219 12.50 6.42 -8.06
C ALA A 219 13.93 6.05 -7.65
N ASP A 220 14.92 6.93 -7.87
CA ASP A 220 16.33 6.66 -7.56
C ASP A 220 16.57 6.54 -6.04
N GLN A 221 16.00 7.47 -5.25
CA GLN A 221 16.08 7.41 -3.79
C GLN A 221 15.34 6.19 -3.24
N PHE A 222 14.20 5.85 -3.83
CA PHE A 222 13.43 4.66 -3.49
C PHE A 222 14.25 3.39 -3.72
N LEU A 223 14.84 3.22 -4.91
CA LEU A 223 15.69 2.08 -5.25
C LEU A 223 16.90 1.97 -4.31
N SER A 224 17.61 3.08 -4.07
CA SER A 224 18.71 3.12 -3.10
C SER A 224 18.26 2.67 -1.70
N SER A 225 17.05 3.05 -1.29
CA SER A 225 16.47 2.66 0.00
C SER A 225 16.17 1.16 0.05
N ILE A 226 15.60 0.59 -1.04
CA ILE A 226 15.36 -0.85 -1.16
C ILE A 226 16.67 -1.63 -1.10
N PHE A 227 17.67 -1.28 -1.89
CA PHE A 227 18.97 -1.99 -1.91
C PHE A 227 19.65 -1.94 -0.54
N LYS A 228 19.65 -0.79 0.14
CA LYS A 228 20.17 -0.67 1.52
C LYS A 228 19.37 -1.52 2.53
N ALA A 229 18.05 -1.58 2.38
CA ALA A 229 17.19 -2.36 3.25
C ALA A 229 17.41 -3.86 3.08
N THR A 230 17.64 -4.31 1.88
CA THR A 230 17.78 -5.73 1.55
C THR A 230 19.20 -6.26 1.73
N ARG A 231 20.19 -5.37 1.79
CA ARG A 231 21.62 -5.65 1.83
C ARG A 231 21.98 -6.93 1.07
N ILE A 232 22.13 -6.72 -0.20
CA ILE A 232 22.86 -7.63 -1.08
C ILE A 232 24.20 -6.97 -1.33
#